data_ab08203f97e32225fbf3e17a736990af
#
_entry.id   ab08203f97e32225fbf3e17a736990af
#
_cell.length_a   1.000
_cell.length_b   1.000
_cell.length_c   1.000
_cell.angle_alpha   90.00
_cell.angle_beta   90.00
_cell.angle_gamma   90.00
#
_symmetry.space_group_name_H-M   'P 1'
#
loop_
_entity.id
_entity.type
_entity.pdbx_description
1 polymer ?
#
loop_
_entity_poly.entity_id
_entity_poly.type
_entity_poly.pdbx_seq_one_letter_code
_entity_poly.pdbx_strand_id
1 'polypeptide(L)'
;LHDRVNAMVRLLLFESQITHLRDTKAINLRQYAILTQVMERVKPLSIDELRRAPWYEALYAKLGDKTKQRDLRTLREQGLLSVDEKGLVWPGFARAK
;
A
#
# COMPACT_ATOMS: atom_id res chain seq x y z
N LEU A 1 9.33 -20.74 13.63
CA LEU A 1 7.99 -21.23 13.28
C LEU A 1 6.90 -20.26 13.71
N HIS A 2 7.00 -19.73 14.92
CA HIS A 2 6.02 -18.76 15.42
C HIS A 2 6.01 -17.48 14.60
N ASP A 3 7.16 -17.06 14.08
CA ASP A 3 7.26 -15.84 13.30
C ASP A 3 6.51 -15.95 11.96
N ARG A 4 6.55 -17.12 11.34
CA ARG A 4 5.82 -17.34 10.08
C ARG A 4 4.31 -17.30 10.29
N VAL A 5 3.85 -17.94 11.35
CA VAL A 5 2.42 -17.95 11.66
C VAL A 5 1.94 -16.54 11.96
N ASN A 6 2.71 -15.79 12.74
CA ASN A 6 2.35 -14.41 13.06
C ASN A 6 2.34 -13.50 11.84
N ALA A 7 3.31 -13.67 10.94
CA ALA A 7 3.36 -12.89 9.71
C ALA A 7 2.16 -13.18 8.81
N MET A 8 1.78 -14.46 8.70
CA MET A 8 0.63 -14.86 7.90
C MET A 8 -0.68 -14.32 8.49
N VAL A 9 -0.83 -14.40 9.81
CA VAL A 9 -2.01 -13.85 10.48
C VAL A 9 -2.10 -12.35 10.28
N ARG A 10 -0.99 -11.63 10.39
CA ARG A 10 -0.95 -10.19 10.16
C ARG A 10 -1.36 -9.84 8.73
N LEU A 11 -0.88 -10.61 7.76
CA LEU A 11 -1.23 -10.41 6.37
C LEU A 11 -2.73 -10.59 6.15
N LEU A 12 -3.30 -11.68 6.67
CA LEU A 12 -4.72 -11.95 6.53
C LEU A 12 -5.58 -10.88 7.20
N LEU A 13 -5.17 -10.41 8.38
CA LEU A 13 -5.88 -9.34 9.08
C LEU A 13 -5.80 -8.03 8.30
N PHE A 14 -4.64 -7.75 7.72
CA PHE A 14 -4.46 -6.55 6.93
C PHE A 14 -5.31 -6.61 5.65
N GLU A 15 -5.33 -7.74 4.97
CA GLU A 15 -6.17 -7.92 3.79
C GLU A 15 -7.64 -7.72 4.12
N SER A 16 -8.09 -8.28 5.25
CA SER A 16 -9.46 -8.10 5.72
C SER A 16 -9.76 -6.64 6.02
N GLN A 17 -8.82 -5.95 6.66
CA GLN A 17 -8.95 -4.54 6.99
C GLN A 17 -9.09 -3.67 5.75
N ILE A 18 -8.20 -3.86 4.76
CA ILE A 18 -8.25 -3.01 3.56
C ILE A 18 -9.48 -3.33 2.70
N THR A 19 -9.93 -4.57 2.70
CA THR A 19 -11.17 -4.93 2.01
C THR A 19 -12.36 -4.23 2.65
N HIS A 20 -12.41 -4.22 3.97
CA HIS A 20 -13.46 -3.50 4.71
C HIS A 20 -13.41 -2.00 4.41
N LEU A 21 -12.22 -1.41 4.43
CA LEU A 21 -12.06 0.01 4.13
C LEU A 21 -12.51 0.34 2.70
N ARG A 22 -12.23 -0.55 1.76
CA ARG A 22 -12.70 -0.38 0.39
C ARG A 22 -14.23 -0.44 0.32
N ASP A 23 -14.82 -1.44 0.98
CA ASP A 23 -16.26 -1.65 0.94
C ASP A 23 -17.03 -0.52 1.61
N THR A 24 -16.46 0.08 2.65
CA THR A 24 -17.07 1.24 3.33
C THR A 24 -16.68 2.56 2.69
N LYS A 25 -15.88 2.53 1.61
CA LYS A 25 -15.40 3.70 0.88
C LYS A 25 -14.48 4.61 1.69
N ALA A 26 -13.88 4.08 2.75
CA ALA A 26 -12.85 4.81 3.50
C ALA A 26 -11.58 4.97 2.66
N ILE A 27 -11.33 4.02 1.76
CA ILE A 27 -10.29 4.16 0.72
C ILE A 27 -10.96 3.93 -0.64
N ASN A 28 -10.37 4.50 -1.69
CA ASN A 28 -10.90 4.33 -3.04
C ASN A 28 -10.25 3.12 -3.73
N LEU A 29 -10.72 2.79 -4.94
CA LEU A 29 -10.21 1.64 -5.68
C LEU A 29 -8.75 1.79 -6.04
N ARG A 30 -8.29 3.01 -6.31
CA ARG A 30 -6.88 3.27 -6.63
C ARG A 30 -5.99 2.96 -5.42
N GLN A 31 -6.39 3.41 -4.25
CA GLN A 31 -5.67 3.15 -3.01
C GLN A 31 -5.65 1.67 -2.68
N TYR A 32 -6.77 0.99 -2.88
CA TYR A 32 -6.85 -0.45 -2.68
C TYR A 32 -5.89 -1.19 -3.62
N ALA A 33 -5.84 -0.79 -4.88
CA ALA A 33 -4.94 -1.40 -5.87
C ALA A 33 -3.47 -1.20 -5.48
N ILE A 34 -3.11 -0.01 -5.01
CA ILE A 34 -1.74 0.27 -4.55
C ILE A 34 -1.37 -0.67 -3.40
N LEU A 35 -2.24 -0.77 -2.40
CA LEU A 35 -1.99 -1.62 -1.24
C LEU A 35 -1.86 -3.08 -1.63
N THR A 36 -2.71 -3.56 -2.54
CA THR A 36 -2.67 -4.94 -3.01
C THR A 36 -1.34 -5.24 -3.70
N GLN A 37 -0.89 -4.34 -4.57
CA GLN A 37 0.39 -4.52 -5.27
C GLN A 37 1.57 -4.51 -4.30
N VAL A 38 1.55 -3.62 -3.33
CA VAL A 38 2.63 -3.53 -2.33
C VAL A 38 2.67 -4.80 -1.48
N MET A 39 1.50 -5.33 -1.08
CA MET A 39 1.43 -6.54 -0.25
C MET A 39 1.93 -7.78 -0.98
N GLU A 40 1.71 -7.85 -2.28
CA GLU A 40 2.07 -9.04 -3.07
C GLU A 40 3.57 -9.13 -3.35
N ARG A 41 4.33 -8.09 -3.08
CA ARG A 41 5.74 -8.09 -3.38
C ARG A 41 6.55 -8.79 -2.30
N VAL A 42 7.49 -9.62 -2.74
CA VAL A 42 8.42 -10.31 -1.85
C VAL A 42 9.41 -9.31 -1.24
N LYS A 43 9.84 -8.34 -2.03
CA LYS A 43 10.77 -7.30 -1.60
C LYS A 43 10.07 -5.95 -1.66
N PRO A 44 10.39 -5.04 -0.72
CA PRO A 44 9.81 -3.71 -0.79
C PRO A 44 10.24 -3.00 -2.06
N LEU A 45 9.35 -2.19 -2.56
CA LEU A 45 9.57 -1.43 -3.77
C LEU A 45 9.94 0.00 -3.38
N SER A 46 10.83 0.64 -4.11
CA SER A 46 11.14 2.04 -3.82
C SER A 46 10.01 2.94 -4.29
N ILE A 47 9.93 4.14 -3.71
CA ILE A 47 8.91 5.10 -4.13
C ILE A 47 9.10 5.50 -5.61
N ASP A 48 10.33 5.52 -6.09
CA ASP A 48 10.61 5.81 -7.50
C ASP A 48 10.12 4.68 -8.41
N GLU A 49 10.35 3.44 -8.01
CA GLU A 49 9.83 2.28 -8.75
C GLU A 49 8.32 2.28 -8.79
N LEU A 50 7.68 2.64 -7.67
CA LEU A 50 6.23 2.74 -7.61
C LEU A 50 5.72 3.77 -8.63
N ARG A 51 6.34 4.94 -8.66
CA ARG A 51 5.93 6.02 -9.57
C ARG A 51 6.11 5.67 -11.03
N ARG A 52 7.07 4.81 -11.35
CA ARG A 52 7.36 4.39 -12.74
C ARG A 52 6.59 3.15 -13.14
N ALA A 53 5.93 2.47 -12.22
CA ALA A 53 5.23 1.23 -12.52
C ALA A 53 4.10 1.49 -13.52
N PRO A 54 4.00 0.68 -14.60
CA PRO A 54 2.93 0.88 -15.59
C PRO A 54 1.53 0.79 -14.98
N TRP A 55 1.33 -0.12 -14.03
CA TRP A 55 0.03 -0.26 -13.38
C TRP A 55 -0.34 0.98 -12.56
N TYR A 56 0.66 1.61 -11.94
CA TYR A 56 0.45 2.83 -11.17
C TYR A 56 0.08 4.00 -12.08
N GLU A 57 0.80 4.14 -13.19
CA GLU A 57 0.49 5.18 -14.18
C GLU A 57 -0.89 4.96 -14.79
N ALA A 58 -1.28 3.70 -15.03
CA ALA A 58 -2.59 3.39 -15.58
C ALA A 58 -3.73 3.80 -14.64
N LEU A 59 -3.52 3.67 -13.32
CA LEU A 59 -4.52 4.09 -12.34
C LEU A 59 -4.80 5.59 -12.41
N TYR A 60 -3.82 6.37 -12.81
CA TYR A 60 -3.90 7.83 -12.81
C TYR A 60 -3.84 8.43 -14.21
N ALA A 61 -4.10 7.64 -15.24
CA ALA A 61 -3.94 8.08 -16.63
C ALA A 61 -4.74 9.32 -16.97
N LYS A 62 -5.90 9.49 -16.33
CA LYS A 62 -6.79 10.64 -16.57
C LYS A 62 -6.83 11.60 -15.38
N LEU A 63 -5.92 11.43 -14.43
CA LEU A 63 -5.90 12.21 -13.20
C LEU A 63 -4.58 12.95 -13.05
N GLY A 64 -4.59 14.02 -12.29
CA GLY A 64 -3.40 14.83 -12.08
C GLY A 64 -2.48 14.31 -10.98
N ASP A 65 -1.29 14.88 -10.91
CA ASP A 65 -0.29 14.53 -9.91
C ASP A 65 -0.75 14.81 -8.48
N LYS A 66 -1.59 15.82 -8.30
CA LYS A 66 -2.12 16.14 -6.98
C LYS A 66 -2.96 15.00 -6.42
N THR A 67 -3.71 14.30 -7.28
CA THR A 67 -4.50 13.14 -6.87
C THR A 67 -3.59 12.00 -6.42
N LYS A 68 -2.50 11.75 -7.14
CA LYS A 68 -1.50 10.75 -6.75
C LYS A 68 -0.93 11.06 -5.37
N GLN A 69 -0.51 12.30 -5.16
CA GLN A 69 0.08 12.71 -3.88
C GLN A 69 -0.91 12.60 -2.74
N ARG A 70 -2.15 13.01 -2.98
CA ARG A 70 -3.20 12.94 -1.97
C ARG A 70 -3.51 11.49 -1.57
N ASP A 71 -3.64 10.60 -2.55
CA ASP A 71 -3.94 9.19 -2.28
C ASP A 71 -2.82 8.55 -1.45
N LEU A 72 -1.56 8.78 -1.82
CA LEU A 72 -0.42 8.25 -1.07
C LEU A 72 -0.35 8.85 0.33
N ARG A 73 -0.58 10.15 0.45
CA ARG A 73 -0.57 10.81 1.76
C ARG A 73 -1.63 10.22 2.68
N THR A 74 -2.84 10.01 2.17
CA THR A 74 -3.92 9.45 2.95
C THR A 74 -3.56 8.05 3.44
N LEU A 75 -2.99 7.21 2.58
CA LEU A 75 -2.57 5.87 2.98
C LEU A 75 -1.51 5.91 4.07
N ARG A 76 -0.56 6.84 3.98
CA ARG A 76 0.48 6.99 4.99
C ARG A 76 -0.08 7.49 6.31
N GLU A 77 -0.99 8.46 6.26
CA GLU A 77 -1.64 9.01 7.45
C GLU A 77 -2.48 7.97 8.18
N GLN A 78 -3.12 7.08 7.45
CA GLN A 78 -3.91 6.00 8.03
C GLN A 78 -3.07 4.82 8.49
N GLY A 79 -1.76 4.86 8.28
CA GLY A 79 -0.88 3.78 8.68
C GLY A 79 -0.97 2.53 7.82
N LEU A 80 -1.59 2.62 6.66
CA LEU A 80 -1.73 1.51 5.73
C LEU A 80 -0.51 1.34 4.83
N LEU A 81 0.27 2.39 4.69
CA LEU A 81 1.47 2.41 3.87
C LEU A 81 2.54 3.20 4.61
N SER A 82 3.78 2.77 4.55
CA SER A 82 4.89 3.52 5.12
C SER A 82 6.06 3.56 4.15
N VAL A 83 6.86 4.60 4.26
CA VAL A 83 8.08 4.78 3.46
C VAL A 83 9.22 4.94 4.45
N ASP A 84 10.26 4.11 4.32
CA ASP A 84 11.39 4.17 5.24
C ASP A 84 12.41 5.22 4.81
N GLU A 85 13.50 5.33 5.58
CA GLU A 85 14.55 6.32 5.31
C GLU A 85 15.22 6.15 3.96
N LYS A 86 15.19 4.93 3.43
CA LYS A 86 15.80 4.61 2.14
C LYS A 86 14.84 4.84 0.98
N GLY A 87 13.63 5.28 1.27
CA GLY A 87 12.61 5.47 0.25
C GLY A 87 11.91 4.18 -0.18
N LEU A 88 12.02 3.12 0.62
CA LEU A 88 11.32 1.87 0.34
C LEU A 88 9.90 1.91 0.91
N VAL A 89 8.97 1.39 0.14
CA VAL A 89 7.54 1.39 0.48
C VAL A 89 7.17 0.05 1.11
N TRP A 90 6.55 0.12 2.28
CA TRP A 90 6.13 -1.07 3.03
C TRP A 90 4.63 -1.03 3.29
N PRO A 91 3.94 -2.18 3.24
CA PRO A 91 2.56 -2.23 3.74
C PRO A 91 2.56 -2.00 5.25
N GLY A 92 1.48 -1.45 5.76
CA GLY A 92 1.40 -1.04 7.16
C GLY A 92 1.70 -2.16 8.15
N PHE A 93 1.26 -3.40 7.85
CA PHE A 93 1.47 -4.54 8.75
C PHE A 93 2.95 -4.99 8.81
N ALA A 94 3.72 -4.65 7.81
CA ALA A 94 5.14 -5.07 7.70
C ALA A 94 6.11 -3.98 8.13
N ARG A 95 5.60 -2.91 8.74
CA ARG A 95 6.45 -1.81 9.17
C ARG A 95 7.46 -2.30 10.21
N ALA A 96 8.74 -2.17 9.88
CA ALA A 96 9.83 -2.48 10.80
C ALA A 96 9.95 -1.36 11.82
N LYS A 97 10.15 -1.75 13.06
CA LYS A 97 10.45 -0.78 14.11
C LYS A 97 11.93 -0.74 14.36
#